data_f23e96ba791f645e782842da6b65b48b
#
_entry.id   f23e96ba791f645e782842da6b65b48b
#
_cell.length_a   1.000
_cell.length_b   1.000
_cell.length_c   1.000
_cell.angle_alpha   90.00
_cell.angle_beta   90.00
_cell.angle_gamma   90.00
#
_symmetry.space_group_name_H-M   'P 1'
#
loop_
_entity.id
_entity.type
_entity.pdbx_description
1 polymer ?
#
loop_
_entity_poly.entity_id
_entity_poly.type
_entity_poly.pdbx_seq_one_letter_code
_entity_poly.pdbx_strand_id
1 'polypeptide(L)'
;QKDWTLRRRTDNEVAKTLPATQLRDQMATAAWQSADPGVQFETTINDWHTCPNSGRIRASNPCSEYMFLDDTACNLASLNLLQFLDKNGKFDISSFQHAVRLWTITLEISVLMAQFPSREIAQRSYQFRTLGLGYANLGGVLMAKGMPYDSEEARALAGSLTAIMTGTAYRTSAEMAEEMGAFPGYADNASEMLRVMRNHQRAAHGIVEGYEKLSVLPTPLDIDNCPDPDLTETAQSVWDETVELGKKYGFRNAQTTVIAPTGTIGLVMDCDTTGVEPDFALVKFKKLAGGGYFKIINRMVPKALTSLGYSDQHVKEIVNYAVGLGTLAGAPKINHDALQNKGFDLDAISRLEASLPDAFDIRFVFNRWTLGEEFCIEVLGIPEAKLNEPDFDMLTWLGF
;
A
#
# COMPACT_ATOMS: atom_id res chain seq x y z
N GLN A 1 -12.04 2.39 34.50
CA GLN A 1 -12.29 3.59 33.69
C GLN A 1 -11.71 4.77 34.43
N LYS A 2 -10.85 5.56 33.79
CA LYS A 2 -10.22 6.72 34.40
C LYS A 2 -10.69 7.99 33.68
N ASP A 3 -10.74 9.10 34.42
CA ASP A 3 -11.02 10.40 33.86
C ASP A 3 -9.79 10.91 33.10
N TRP A 4 -10.05 11.62 32.01
CA TRP A 4 -9.04 12.32 31.22
C TRP A 4 -9.01 13.78 31.63
N THR A 5 -7.87 14.25 32.13
CA THR A 5 -7.70 15.61 32.65
C THR A 5 -6.90 16.45 31.67
N LEU A 6 -7.50 17.51 31.15
CA LEU A 6 -6.85 18.52 30.33
C LEU A 6 -6.27 19.60 31.22
N ARG A 7 -5.00 19.98 30.99
CA ARG A 7 -4.28 20.99 31.74
C ARG A 7 -3.88 22.16 30.87
N ARG A 8 -3.90 23.34 31.42
CA ARG A 8 -3.41 24.55 30.77
C ARG A 8 -1.89 24.47 30.59
N ARG A 9 -1.39 24.93 29.46
CA ARG A 9 0.06 24.91 29.17
C ARG A 9 0.84 25.98 29.96
N THR A 10 0.14 27.03 30.38
CA THR A 10 0.76 28.19 31.06
C THR A 10 1.11 27.94 32.51
N ASP A 11 0.27 27.24 33.25
CA ASP A 11 0.37 27.08 34.70
C ASP A 11 0.15 25.62 35.18
N ASN A 12 -0.11 24.72 34.24
CA ASN A 12 -0.39 23.30 34.50
C ASN A 12 -1.65 23.04 35.35
N GLU A 13 -2.49 24.05 35.57
CA GLU A 13 -3.76 23.89 36.26
C GLU A 13 -4.78 23.12 35.43
N VAL A 14 -5.71 22.43 36.11
CA VAL A 14 -6.76 21.67 35.47
C VAL A 14 -7.73 22.60 34.76
N ALA A 15 -7.80 22.49 33.43
CA ALA A 15 -8.75 23.25 32.61
C ALA A 15 -10.11 22.53 32.47
N LYS A 16 -10.08 21.19 32.31
CA LYS A 16 -11.28 20.36 32.15
C LYS A 16 -10.97 18.91 32.50
N THR A 17 -11.93 18.21 33.02
CA THR A 17 -11.92 16.74 33.17
C THR A 17 -13.12 16.15 32.49
N LEU A 18 -12.92 15.04 31.77
CA LEU A 18 -13.97 14.31 31.08
C LEU A 18 -13.69 12.79 31.15
N PRO A 19 -14.70 11.95 31.05
CA PRO A 19 -14.50 10.51 30.98
C PRO A 19 -13.65 10.12 29.77
N ALA A 20 -12.60 9.31 29.98
CA ALA A 20 -11.71 8.86 28.90
C ALA A 20 -12.49 8.06 27.81
N THR A 21 -13.57 7.36 28.19
CA THR A 21 -14.49 6.67 27.26
C THR A 21 -15.18 7.65 26.32
N GLN A 22 -15.63 8.81 26.83
CA GLN A 22 -16.25 9.83 25.99
C GLN A 22 -15.27 10.36 24.94
N LEU A 23 -14.00 10.60 25.34
CA LEU A 23 -12.97 11.03 24.40
C LEU A 23 -12.71 9.96 23.32
N ARG A 24 -12.58 8.71 23.72
CA ARG A 24 -12.41 7.56 22.79
C ARG A 24 -13.55 7.50 21.77
N ASP A 25 -14.80 7.60 22.24
CA ASP A 25 -15.97 7.49 21.39
C ASP A 25 -16.09 8.66 20.41
N GLN A 26 -15.68 9.87 20.82
CA GLN A 26 -15.59 11.02 19.95
C GLN A 26 -14.50 10.84 18.88
N MET A 27 -13.31 10.34 19.24
CA MET A 27 -12.24 10.04 18.31
C MET A 27 -12.66 8.96 17.29
N ALA A 28 -13.28 7.88 17.77
CA ALA A 28 -13.76 6.80 16.91
C ALA A 28 -14.83 7.28 15.92
N THR A 29 -15.78 8.11 16.38
CA THR A 29 -16.80 8.69 15.51
C THR A 29 -16.22 9.61 14.46
N ALA A 30 -15.28 10.49 14.85
CA ALA A 30 -14.62 11.39 13.92
C ALA A 30 -13.79 10.61 12.87
N ALA A 31 -13.03 9.61 13.31
CA ALA A 31 -12.25 8.75 12.40
C ALA A 31 -13.16 7.98 11.41
N TRP A 32 -14.31 7.52 11.85
CA TRP A 32 -15.28 6.88 10.95
C TRP A 32 -15.86 7.85 9.91
N GLN A 33 -16.11 9.11 10.31
CA GLN A 33 -16.71 10.11 9.43
C GLN A 33 -15.75 10.74 8.43
N SER A 34 -14.48 10.93 8.83
CA SER A 34 -13.52 11.76 8.09
C SER A 34 -12.11 11.14 7.95
N ALA A 35 -11.90 9.91 8.41
CA ALA A 35 -10.59 9.25 8.52
C ALA A 35 -9.60 9.93 9.50
N ASP A 36 -10.02 10.96 10.24
CA ASP A 36 -9.22 11.68 11.25
C ASP A 36 -9.94 11.67 12.61
N PRO A 37 -9.18 11.65 13.72
CA PRO A 37 -7.73 11.64 13.86
C PRO A 37 -7.13 10.24 13.76
N GLY A 38 -5.85 10.14 13.37
CA GLY A 38 -5.02 8.96 13.62
C GLY A 38 -4.68 8.84 15.11
N VAL A 39 -4.46 7.60 15.57
CA VAL A 39 -4.10 7.31 16.98
C VAL A 39 -2.78 6.57 17.03
N GLN A 40 -1.88 7.01 17.91
CA GLN A 40 -0.57 6.42 18.12
C GLN A 40 -0.37 6.06 19.60
N PHE A 41 0.28 4.93 19.82
CA PHE A 41 0.51 4.40 21.17
C PHE A 41 1.95 4.69 21.61
N GLU A 42 2.16 5.83 22.20
CA GLU A 42 3.46 6.40 22.56
C GLU A 42 4.33 5.45 23.38
N THR A 43 3.75 4.73 24.34
CA THR A 43 4.49 3.77 25.16
C THR A 43 5.05 2.63 24.31
N THR A 44 4.21 1.99 23.50
CA THR A 44 4.63 0.89 22.61
C THR A 44 5.68 1.35 21.60
N ILE A 45 5.50 2.54 21.02
CA ILE A 45 6.47 3.11 20.06
C ILE A 45 7.84 3.28 20.74
N ASN A 46 7.89 3.84 21.96
CA ASN A 46 9.15 4.06 22.65
C ASN A 46 9.76 2.76 23.23
N ASP A 47 8.98 1.71 23.48
CA ASP A 47 9.50 0.40 23.87
C ASP A 47 10.40 -0.22 22.76
N TRP A 48 10.09 0.07 21.49
CA TRP A 48 10.85 -0.37 20.32
C TRP A 48 11.86 0.67 19.81
N HIS A 49 12.04 1.78 20.52
CA HIS A 49 12.98 2.82 20.12
C HIS A 49 14.43 2.35 20.22
N THR A 50 15.17 2.49 19.13
CA THR A 50 16.59 2.08 19.04
C THR A 50 17.55 3.06 19.72
N CYS A 51 17.13 4.33 19.90
CA CYS A 51 17.99 5.40 20.43
C CYS A 51 17.34 6.18 21.60
N PRO A 52 16.81 5.51 22.66
CA PRO A 52 16.09 6.19 23.72
C PRO A 52 16.97 7.11 24.57
N ASN A 53 18.28 6.88 24.64
CA ASN A 53 19.22 7.74 25.39
C ASN A 53 19.45 9.10 24.70
N SER A 54 19.06 9.23 23.44
CA SER A 54 19.15 10.49 22.68
C SER A 54 17.87 11.30 22.71
N GLY A 55 16.78 10.76 23.27
CA GLY A 55 15.48 11.41 23.41
C GLY A 55 14.31 10.46 23.24
N ARG A 56 13.09 10.96 23.43
CA ARG A 56 11.85 10.20 23.23
C ARG A 56 11.28 10.48 21.84
N ILE A 57 10.65 9.48 21.24
CA ILE A 57 9.80 9.65 20.07
C ILE A 57 8.50 10.32 20.54
N ARG A 58 8.12 11.44 19.93
CA ARG A 58 6.98 12.28 20.33
C ARG A 58 5.91 12.38 19.28
N ALA A 59 6.28 12.13 18.02
CA ALA A 59 5.40 12.24 16.85
C ALA A 59 5.88 11.31 15.75
N SER A 60 5.09 11.25 14.68
CA SER A 60 5.45 10.57 13.42
C SER A 60 5.40 11.56 12.26
N ASN A 61 5.80 11.10 11.07
CA ASN A 61 5.43 11.75 9.82
C ASN A 61 3.90 11.66 9.59
N PRO A 62 3.34 12.42 8.62
CA PRO A 62 1.88 12.46 8.39
C PRO A 62 1.24 11.09 8.13
N CYS A 63 1.91 10.20 7.42
CA CYS A 63 1.38 8.87 7.10
C CYS A 63 1.67 7.81 8.18
N SER A 64 2.33 8.19 9.27
CA SER A 64 2.58 7.37 10.48
C SER A 64 3.47 6.14 10.27
N GLU A 65 4.25 6.07 9.19
CA GLU A 65 5.21 4.99 9.00
C GLU A 65 6.59 5.23 9.62
N TYR A 66 6.95 6.50 9.87
CA TYR A 66 8.25 6.87 10.42
C TYR A 66 8.13 7.37 11.86
N MET A 67 8.63 6.57 12.79
CA MET A 67 8.65 6.84 14.24
C MET A 67 10.09 6.96 14.70
N PHE A 68 10.59 8.19 14.86
CA PHE A 68 11.94 8.46 15.33
C PHE A 68 12.01 9.82 16.05
N LEU A 69 13.21 10.29 16.36
CA LEU A 69 13.45 11.55 17.06
C LEU A 69 13.06 12.76 16.21
N ASP A 70 12.64 13.84 16.87
CA ASP A 70 12.38 15.13 16.24
C ASP A 70 13.62 15.61 15.46
N ASP A 71 13.40 16.42 14.43
CA ASP A 71 14.44 16.98 13.55
C ASP A 71 15.29 15.91 12.83
N THR A 72 14.70 14.77 12.52
CA THR A 72 15.31 13.74 11.66
C THR A 72 14.52 13.60 10.36
N ALA A 73 15.14 13.04 9.33
CA ALA A 73 14.52 12.78 8.06
C ALA A 73 14.57 11.30 7.71
N CYS A 74 13.58 10.85 6.94
CA CYS A 74 13.49 9.50 6.42
C CYS A 74 13.64 9.53 4.89
N ASN A 75 14.71 8.96 4.37
CA ASN A 75 14.88 8.77 2.93
C ASN A 75 14.13 7.49 2.53
N LEU A 76 13.19 7.60 1.60
CA LEU A 76 12.25 6.53 1.25
C LEU A 76 12.64 5.81 -0.04
N ALA A 77 12.48 4.49 -0.01
CA ALA A 77 12.39 3.63 -1.19
C ALA A 77 11.43 2.47 -0.91
N SER A 78 10.84 1.90 -1.95
CA SER A 78 9.95 0.73 -1.80
C SER A 78 10.19 -0.27 -2.93
N LEU A 79 10.11 -1.56 -2.60
CA LEU A 79 10.23 -2.68 -3.53
C LEU A 79 8.83 -3.16 -3.94
N ASN A 80 8.62 -3.41 -5.23
CA ASN A 80 7.40 -4.05 -5.72
C ASN A 80 7.51 -5.57 -5.52
N LEU A 81 6.84 -6.12 -4.50
CA LEU A 81 6.92 -7.55 -4.13
C LEU A 81 6.54 -8.49 -5.27
N LEU A 82 5.62 -8.09 -6.14
CA LEU A 82 5.16 -8.93 -7.25
C LEU A 82 6.29 -9.26 -8.24
N GLN A 83 7.33 -8.42 -8.33
CA GLN A 83 8.48 -8.64 -9.22
C GLN A 83 9.39 -9.79 -8.75
N PHE A 84 9.21 -10.26 -7.52
CA PHE A 84 9.95 -11.38 -6.96
C PHE A 84 9.17 -12.70 -7.01
N LEU A 85 7.97 -12.73 -7.63
CA LEU A 85 7.29 -13.98 -7.91
C LEU A 85 7.74 -14.52 -9.27
N ASP A 86 8.19 -15.79 -9.28
CA ASP A 86 8.44 -16.50 -10.52
C ASP A 86 7.12 -16.86 -11.24
N LYS A 87 7.25 -17.43 -12.43
CA LYS A 87 6.08 -17.86 -13.23
C LYS A 87 5.22 -18.95 -12.56
N ASN A 88 5.77 -19.67 -11.58
CA ASN A 88 5.08 -20.72 -10.84
C ASN A 88 4.48 -20.19 -9.51
N GLY A 89 4.67 -18.89 -9.21
CA GLY A 89 4.21 -18.26 -7.97
C GLY A 89 5.12 -18.52 -6.77
N LYS A 90 6.34 -19.05 -6.97
CA LYS A 90 7.35 -19.16 -5.91
C LYS A 90 8.04 -17.81 -5.75
N PHE A 91 8.29 -17.41 -4.48
CA PHE A 91 8.97 -16.16 -4.18
C PHE A 91 10.50 -16.33 -4.28
N ASP A 92 11.17 -15.47 -5.04
CA ASP A 92 12.63 -15.44 -5.17
C ASP A 92 13.27 -14.68 -4.01
N ILE A 93 13.56 -15.41 -2.95
CA ILE A 93 14.13 -14.88 -1.71
C ILE A 93 15.51 -14.27 -1.97
N SER A 94 16.34 -14.91 -2.78
CA SER A 94 17.71 -14.45 -3.06
C SER A 94 17.73 -13.10 -3.76
N SER A 95 16.94 -12.94 -4.83
CA SER A 95 16.79 -11.66 -5.53
C SER A 95 16.20 -10.58 -4.63
N PHE A 96 15.23 -10.93 -3.76
CA PHE A 96 14.65 -10.01 -2.81
C PHE A 96 15.68 -9.51 -1.79
N GLN A 97 16.44 -10.40 -1.15
CA GLN A 97 17.51 -10.01 -0.22
C GLN A 97 18.57 -9.16 -0.91
N HIS A 98 18.95 -9.52 -2.14
CA HIS A 98 19.90 -8.72 -2.93
C HIS A 98 19.37 -7.30 -3.20
N ALA A 99 18.12 -7.16 -3.60
CA ALA A 99 17.48 -5.86 -3.82
C ALA A 99 17.41 -5.04 -2.52
N VAL A 100 17.04 -5.66 -1.39
CA VAL A 100 17.04 -5.02 -0.06
C VAL A 100 18.43 -4.49 0.28
N ARG A 101 19.47 -5.31 0.07
CA ARG A 101 20.88 -4.91 0.30
C ARG A 101 21.26 -3.70 -0.54
N LEU A 102 21.02 -3.74 -1.84
CA LEU A 102 21.36 -2.64 -2.76
C LEU A 102 20.63 -1.35 -2.39
N TRP A 103 19.34 -1.42 -2.10
CA TRP A 103 18.57 -0.25 -1.72
C TRP A 103 18.95 0.31 -0.34
N THR A 104 19.33 -0.53 0.62
CA THR A 104 19.86 -0.09 1.90
C THR A 104 21.16 0.72 1.70
N ILE A 105 22.08 0.24 0.87
CA ILE A 105 23.30 0.95 0.52
C ILE A 105 22.99 2.26 -0.22
N THR A 106 22.06 2.23 -1.19
CA THR A 106 21.67 3.42 -1.96
C THR A 106 21.08 4.51 -1.07
N LEU A 107 20.19 4.12 -0.13
CA LEU A 107 19.59 5.04 0.83
C LEU A 107 20.67 5.60 1.80
N GLU A 108 21.62 4.78 2.25
CA GLU A 108 22.74 5.24 3.08
C GLU A 108 23.60 6.28 2.36
N ILE A 109 23.90 6.08 1.08
CA ILE A 109 24.62 7.07 0.25
C ILE A 109 23.79 8.37 0.19
N SER A 110 22.48 8.28 0.02
CA SER A 110 21.60 9.43 -0.11
C SER A 110 21.57 10.31 1.15
N VAL A 111 21.82 9.76 2.35
CA VAL A 111 21.92 10.55 3.59
C VAL A 111 23.02 11.61 3.50
N LEU A 112 24.15 11.29 2.87
CA LEU A 112 25.25 12.25 2.67
C LEU A 112 25.00 13.23 1.52
N MET A 113 24.20 12.84 0.53
CA MET A 113 23.95 13.65 -0.67
C MET A 113 22.69 14.51 -0.55
N ALA A 114 21.85 14.26 0.43
CA ALA A 114 20.60 14.96 0.61
C ALA A 114 20.81 16.42 1.06
N GLN A 115 19.94 17.30 0.56
CA GLN A 115 19.82 18.67 1.05
C GLN A 115 18.62 18.71 1.99
N PHE A 116 18.83 19.21 3.21
CA PHE A 116 17.82 19.28 4.24
C PHE A 116 17.32 20.72 4.42
N PRO A 117 16.04 20.92 4.82
CA PRO A 117 15.45 22.25 4.92
C PRO A 117 16.00 23.09 6.09
N SER A 118 16.62 22.47 7.10
CA SER A 118 17.28 23.19 8.19
C SER A 118 18.60 22.52 8.59
N ARG A 119 19.42 23.28 9.31
CA ARG A 119 20.69 22.80 9.86
C ARG A 119 20.49 21.70 10.90
N GLU A 120 19.48 21.84 11.74
CA GLU A 120 19.14 20.89 12.80
C GLU A 120 18.78 19.53 12.20
N ILE A 121 17.94 19.53 11.15
CA ILE A 121 17.57 18.30 10.43
C ILE A 121 18.79 17.67 9.76
N ALA A 122 19.66 18.46 9.13
CA ALA A 122 20.89 17.96 8.53
C ALA A 122 21.82 17.30 9.57
N GLN A 123 22.01 17.93 10.71
CA GLN A 123 22.86 17.42 11.80
C GLN A 123 22.28 16.12 12.38
N ARG A 124 20.99 16.09 12.70
CA ARG A 124 20.32 14.93 13.27
C ARG A 124 20.25 13.77 12.27
N SER A 125 19.94 14.04 11.01
CA SER A 125 19.95 13.03 9.96
C SER A 125 21.34 12.41 9.77
N TYR A 126 22.39 13.19 9.83
CA TYR A 126 23.77 12.68 9.81
C TYR A 126 24.09 11.88 11.07
N GLN A 127 23.66 12.35 12.25
CA GLN A 127 23.95 11.72 13.55
C GLN A 127 23.33 10.31 13.66
N PHE A 128 22.12 10.11 13.14
CA PHE A 128 21.37 8.87 13.30
C PHE A 128 21.24 8.05 12.00
N ARG A 129 21.41 8.67 10.85
CA ARG A 129 21.42 8.03 9.53
C ARG A 129 20.22 7.12 9.29
N THR A 130 19.03 7.65 9.55
CA THR A 130 17.77 6.90 9.43
C THR A 130 17.36 6.72 7.97
N LEU A 131 16.95 5.50 7.64
CA LEU A 131 16.50 5.08 6.31
C LEU A 131 15.05 4.60 6.39
N GLY A 132 14.36 4.62 5.25
CA GLY A 132 12.97 4.21 5.12
C GLY A 132 12.76 3.27 3.93
N LEU A 133 13.40 2.10 3.93
CA LEU A 133 13.14 1.06 2.93
C LEU A 133 11.85 0.31 3.27
N GLY A 134 10.95 0.21 2.31
CA GLY A 134 9.70 -0.52 2.43
C GLY A 134 9.40 -1.37 1.21
N TYR A 135 8.15 -1.80 1.11
CA TYR A 135 7.63 -2.53 -0.06
C TYR A 135 6.19 -2.13 -0.37
N ALA A 136 5.75 -2.50 -1.56
CA ALA A 136 4.38 -2.34 -2.02
C ALA A 136 3.89 -3.62 -2.70
N ASN A 137 2.59 -3.65 -3.02
CA ASN A 137 1.97 -4.71 -3.81
C ASN A 137 1.86 -6.07 -3.09
N LEU A 138 1.78 -6.04 -1.75
CA LEU A 138 1.48 -7.25 -0.97
C LEU A 138 0.13 -7.85 -1.38
N GLY A 139 -0.91 -7.00 -1.50
CA GLY A 139 -2.23 -7.45 -1.95
C GLY A 139 -2.19 -8.11 -3.33
N GLY A 140 -1.38 -7.58 -4.26
CA GLY A 140 -1.16 -8.20 -5.57
C GLY A 140 -0.50 -9.58 -5.50
N VAL A 141 0.47 -9.76 -4.60
CA VAL A 141 1.11 -11.08 -4.34
C VAL A 141 0.09 -12.08 -3.80
N LEU A 142 -0.72 -11.69 -2.82
CA LEU A 142 -1.76 -12.56 -2.23
C LEU A 142 -2.79 -12.97 -3.28
N MET A 143 -3.26 -12.01 -4.09
CA MET A 143 -4.17 -12.28 -5.20
C MET A 143 -3.55 -13.24 -6.22
N ALA A 144 -2.30 -13.02 -6.63
CA ALA A 144 -1.61 -13.89 -7.58
C ALA A 144 -1.47 -15.33 -7.08
N LYS A 145 -1.43 -15.53 -5.75
CA LYS A 145 -1.39 -16.84 -5.09
C LYS A 145 -2.78 -17.41 -4.77
N GLY A 146 -3.86 -16.68 -5.06
CA GLY A 146 -5.23 -17.09 -4.71
C GLY A 146 -5.50 -17.13 -3.20
N MET A 147 -4.76 -16.33 -2.42
CA MET A 147 -4.86 -16.29 -0.94
C MET A 147 -5.81 -15.18 -0.48
N PRO A 148 -6.75 -15.47 0.42
CA PRO A 148 -7.55 -14.42 1.06
C PRO A 148 -6.66 -13.47 1.86
N TYR A 149 -6.89 -12.15 1.73
CA TYR A 149 -6.08 -11.13 2.40
C TYR A 149 -6.09 -11.26 3.93
N ASP A 150 -7.21 -11.65 4.52
CA ASP A 150 -7.42 -11.80 5.97
C ASP A 150 -7.16 -13.22 6.51
N SER A 151 -6.57 -14.10 5.71
CA SER A 151 -6.21 -15.45 6.16
C SER A 151 -4.98 -15.46 7.08
N GLU A 152 -4.81 -16.51 7.86
CA GLU A 152 -3.64 -16.72 8.72
C GLU A 152 -2.38 -16.89 7.88
N GLU A 153 -2.49 -17.61 6.77
CA GLU A 153 -1.38 -17.83 5.83
C GLU A 153 -0.92 -16.51 5.18
N ALA A 154 -1.85 -15.61 4.84
CA ALA A 154 -1.50 -14.31 4.28
C ALA A 154 -0.77 -13.44 5.29
N ARG A 155 -1.19 -13.44 6.58
CA ARG A 155 -0.51 -12.73 7.65
C ARG A 155 0.87 -13.30 7.92
N ALA A 156 1.00 -14.65 7.94
CA ALA A 156 2.27 -15.34 8.12
C ALA A 156 3.25 -15.03 6.98
N LEU A 157 2.77 -15.04 5.73
CA LEU A 157 3.55 -14.64 4.56
C LEU A 157 4.02 -13.18 4.66
N ALA A 158 3.12 -12.25 4.99
CA ALA A 158 3.45 -10.85 5.16
C ALA A 158 4.50 -10.63 6.27
N GLY A 159 4.33 -11.33 7.40
CA GLY A 159 5.28 -11.30 8.51
C GLY A 159 6.67 -11.81 8.09
N SER A 160 6.74 -12.92 7.36
CA SER A 160 7.99 -13.51 6.89
C SER A 160 8.73 -12.59 5.90
N LEU A 161 8.04 -12.03 4.91
CA LEU A 161 8.62 -11.08 3.96
C LEU A 161 9.15 -9.81 4.66
N THR A 162 8.41 -9.29 5.63
CA THR A 162 8.82 -8.13 6.42
C THR A 162 10.02 -8.44 7.32
N ALA A 163 10.04 -9.61 7.94
CA ALA A 163 11.17 -10.07 8.77
C ALA A 163 12.45 -10.22 7.94
N ILE A 164 12.36 -10.80 6.73
CA ILE A 164 13.50 -10.92 5.80
C ILE A 164 13.98 -9.53 5.37
N MET A 165 13.08 -8.64 4.97
CA MET A 165 13.46 -7.28 4.54
C MET A 165 14.18 -6.53 5.66
N THR A 166 13.59 -6.46 6.84
CA THR A 166 14.14 -5.70 7.96
C THR A 166 15.43 -6.32 8.48
N GLY A 167 15.48 -7.65 8.61
CA GLY A 167 16.70 -8.37 9.00
C GLY A 167 17.83 -8.14 7.99
N THR A 168 17.56 -8.30 6.69
CA THR A 168 18.57 -8.05 5.64
C THR A 168 19.05 -6.60 5.63
N ALA A 169 18.15 -5.63 5.82
CA ALA A 169 18.52 -4.22 5.88
C ALA A 169 19.41 -3.90 7.08
N TYR A 170 19.10 -4.41 8.29
CA TYR A 170 19.96 -4.24 9.46
C TYR A 170 21.26 -5.05 9.38
N ARG A 171 21.25 -6.25 8.81
CA ARG A 171 22.49 -6.99 8.51
C ARG A 171 23.41 -6.15 7.61
N THR A 172 22.87 -5.61 6.53
CA THR A 172 23.62 -4.73 5.61
C THR A 172 24.12 -3.47 6.33
N SER A 173 23.33 -2.90 7.23
CA SER A 173 23.74 -1.77 8.06
C SER A 173 24.92 -2.14 8.98
N ALA A 174 24.95 -3.35 9.53
CA ALA A 174 26.07 -3.85 10.34
C ALA A 174 27.31 -4.13 9.48
N GLU A 175 27.17 -4.70 8.28
CA GLU A 175 28.26 -4.86 7.30
C GLU A 175 28.88 -3.50 6.93
N MET A 176 28.04 -2.49 6.68
CA MET A 176 28.54 -1.13 6.42
C MET A 176 29.21 -0.52 7.65
N ALA A 177 28.79 -0.86 8.87
CA ALA A 177 29.42 -0.40 10.09
C ALA A 177 30.82 -1.04 10.29
N GLU A 178 31.03 -2.25 9.84
CA GLU A 178 32.37 -2.88 9.83
C GLU A 178 33.38 -2.08 9.02
N GLU A 179 32.97 -1.59 7.84
CA GLU A 179 33.84 -0.87 6.91
C GLU A 179 33.96 0.64 7.23
N MET A 180 32.88 1.28 7.64
CA MET A 180 32.78 2.74 7.75
C MET A 180 32.55 3.26 9.18
N GLY A 181 32.43 2.37 10.14
CA GLY A 181 32.03 2.68 11.51
C GLY A 181 30.51 2.83 11.68
N ALA A 182 30.06 2.64 12.91
CA ALA A 182 28.65 2.82 13.29
C ALA A 182 28.22 4.30 13.16
N PHE A 183 26.89 4.54 13.18
CA PHE A 183 26.39 5.92 13.13
C PHE A 183 26.87 6.73 14.35
N PRO A 184 27.09 8.06 14.24
CA PRO A 184 27.71 8.85 15.30
C PRO A 184 27.05 8.77 16.68
N GLY A 185 25.72 8.65 16.74
CA GLY A 185 24.95 8.48 17.99
C GLY A 185 24.90 7.04 18.51
N TYR A 186 25.58 6.09 17.91
CA TYR A 186 25.49 4.68 18.27
C TYR A 186 26.04 4.36 19.67
N ALA A 187 27.18 4.89 20.02
CA ALA A 187 27.85 4.54 21.30
C ALA A 187 26.96 4.78 22.52
N ASP A 188 26.19 5.88 22.52
CA ASP A 188 25.28 6.22 23.59
C ASP A 188 24.04 5.31 23.65
N ASN A 189 23.70 4.64 22.53
CA ASN A 189 22.48 3.85 22.37
C ASN A 189 22.73 2.35 22.10
N ALA A 190 23.98 1.91 22.08
CA ALA A 190 24.35 0.55 21.63
C ALA A 190 23.59 -0.57 22.36
N SER A 191 23.48 -0.49 23.70
CA SER A 191 22.80 -1.50 24.49
C SER A 191 21.30 -1.57 24.19
N GLU A 192 20.65 -0.41 24.00
CA GLU A 192 19.22 -0.34 23.72
C GLU A 192 18.91 -0.75 22.27
N MET A 193 19.75 -0.36 21.32
CA MET A 193 19.60 -0.82 19.95
C MET A 193 19.77 -2.34 19.83
N LEU A 194 20.79 -2.92 20.46
CA LEU A 194 20.97 -4.38 20.50
C LEU A 194 19.81 -5.09 21.21
N ARG A 195 19.23 -4.50 22.25
CA ARG A 195 18.00 -4.99 22.88
C ARG A 195 16.85 -5.09 21.88
N VAL A 196 16.63 -4.05 21.08
CA VAL A 196 15.59 -4.04 20.04
C VAL A 196 15.86 -5.13 18.99
N MET A 197 17.11 -5.26 18.55
CA MET A 197 17.48 -6.31 17.57
C MET A 197 17.24 -7.71 18.12
N ARG A 198 17.57 -7.97 19.41
CA ARG A 198 17.27 -9.27 20.06
C ARG A 198 15.77 -9.52 20.18
N ASN A 199 14.96 -8.50 20.41
CA ASN A 199 13.51 -8.65 20.44
C ASN A 199 12.96 -9.03 19.04
N HIS A 200 13.46 -8.41 17.98
CA HIS A 200 13.11 -8.80 16.60
C HIS A 200 13.58 -10.23 16.28
N GLN A 201 14.78 -10.61 16.71
CA GLN A 201 15.29 -11.97 16.55
C GLN A 201 14.34 -13.00 17.21
N ARG A 202 13.92 -12.73 18.47
CA ARG A 202 12.95 -13.60 19.16
C ARG A 202 11.63 -13.72 18.40
N ALA A 203 11.12 -12.59 17.91
CA ALA A 203 9.90 -12.56 17.13
C ALA A 203 10.03 -13.38 15.83
N ALA A 204 11.17 -13.30 15.12
CA ALA A 204 11.44 -14.06 13.90
C ALA A 204 11.52 -15.57 14.16
N HIS A 205 11.97 -15.97 15.36
CA HIS A 205 11.98 -17.39 15.81
C HIS A 205 10.64 -17.89 16.35
N GLY A 206 9.57 -17.12 16.26
CA GLY A 206 8.24 -17.53 16.76
C GLY A 206 8.14 -17.57 18.29
N ILE A 207 9.11 -17.01 19.03
CA ILE A 207 9.17 -17.06 20.48
C ILE A 207 8.17 -16.09 21.10
N VAL A 208 7.30 -16.56 21.99
CA VAL A 208 6.22 -15.78 22.61
C VAL A 208 6.64 -15.07 23.92
N GLU A 209 7.77 -15.46 24.52
CA GLU A 209 8.22 -14.99 25.84
C GLU A 209 9.67 -14.48 25.79
N GLY A 210 10.14 -13.89 26.90
CA GLY A 210 11.53 -13.48 27.07
C GLY A 210 11.90 -12.18 26.35
N TYR A 211 10.92 -11.37 25.94
CA TYR A 211 11.15 -10.05 25.39
C TYR A 211 11.65 -9.05 26.43
N GLU A 212 12.55 -8.19 26.01
CA GLU A 212 13.25 -7.25 26.90
C GLU A 212 12.55 -5.88 26.89
N LYS A 213 12.10 -5.41 28.07
CA LYS A 213 11.55 -4.07 28.31
C LYS A 213 10.37 -3.69 27.39
N LEU A 214 9.45 -4.60 27.13
CA LEU A 214 8.24 -4.32 26.37
C LEU A 214 7.02 -4.27 27.31
N SER A 215 6.20 -3.24 27.20
CA SER A 215 4.92 -3.08 27.91
C SER A 215 3.82 -3.94 27.29
N VAL A 216 3.90 -4.14 25.97
CA VAL A 216 3.01 -4.97 25.19
C VAL A 216 3.85 -5.96 24.39
N LEU A 217 3.57 -7.25 24.54
CA LEU A 217 4.27 -8.28 23.79
C LEU A 217 3.86 -8.25 22.32
N PRO A 218 4.80 -8.45 21.38
CA PRO A 218 4.48 -8.54 19.98
C PRO A 218 3.80 -9.86 19.66
N THR A 219 3.10 -9.91 18.53
CA THR A 219 2.76 -11.17 17.87
C THR A 219 4.01 -11.67 17.15
N PRO A 220 4.57 -12.82 17.53
CA PRO A 220 5.75 -13.36 16.85
C PRO A 220 5.40 -13.87 15.46
N LEU A 221 6.42 -14.21 14.67
CA LEU A 221 6.24 -14.81 13.35
C LEU A 221 5.48 -16.14 13.48
N ASP A 222 4.42 -16.25 12.71
CA ASP A 222 3.62 -17.47 12.62
C ASP A 222 4.28 -18.43 11.62
N ILE A 223 5.11 -19.32 12.14
CA ILE A 223 5.90 -20.27 11.36
C ILE A 223 5.01 -21.37 10.79
N ASP A 224 4.04 -21.83 11.58
CA ASP A 224 3.21 -22.99 11.23
C ASP A 224 2.24 -22.70 10.09
N ASN A 225 1.74 -21.47 9.99
CA ASN A 225 0.82 -21.04 8.94
C ASN A 225 1.53 -20.40 7.73
N CYS A 226 2.87 -20.28 7.74
CA CYS A 226 3.56 -19.75 6.58
C CYS A 226 3.54 -20.77 5.42
N PRO A 227 3.03 -20.37 4.23
CA PRO A 227 2.88 -21.32 3.12
C PRO A 227 4.18 -21.72 2.45
N ASP A 228 5.29 -21.06 2.78
CA ASP A 228 6.63 -21.33 2.26
C ASP A 228 7.64 -21.34 3.41
N PRO A 229 8.05 -22.53 3.88
CA PRO A 229 9.02 -22.68 4.97
C PRO A 229 10.38 -22.02 4.71
N ASP A 230 10.82 -21.94 3.44
CA ASP A 230 12.09 -21.30 3.09
C ASP A 230 12.10 -19.82 3.54
N LEU A 231 10.93 -19.17 3.56
CA LEU A 231 10.79 -17.77 4.03
C LEU A 231 11.01 -17.65 5.54
N THR A 232 10.44 -18.54 6.33
CA THR A 232 10.59 -18.51 7.79
C THR A 232 12.01 -18.87 8.22
N GLU A 233 12.61 -19.87 7.59
CA GLU A 233 14.01 -20.25 7.83
C GLU A 233 14.98 -19.11 7.47
N THR A 234 14.74 -18.45 6.33
CA THR A 234 15.53 -17.26 5.93
C THR A 234 15.34 -16.11 6.90
N ALA A 235 14.11 -15.85 7.37
CA ALA A 235 13.86 -14.82 8.36
C ALA A 235 14.63 -15.06 9.66
N GLN A 236 14.64 -16.30 10.16
CA GLN A 236 15.39 -16.69 11.36
C GLN A 236 16.90 -16.50 11.16
N SER A 237 17.44 -17.07 10.08
CA SER A 237 18.88 -16.98 9.78
C SER A 237 19.37 -15.54 9.65
N VAL A 238 18.65 -14.69 8.92
CA VAL A 238 19.07 -13.30 8.72
C VAL A 238 19.03 -12.49 10.01
N TRP A 239 18.10 -12.77 10.93
CA TRP A 239 18.08 -12.11 12.23
C TRP A 239 19.18 -12.59 13.17
N ASP A 240 19.56 -13.88 13.09
CA ASP A 240 20.71 -14.41 13.84
C ASP A 240 22.01 -13.72 13.39
N GLU A 241 22.25 -13.66 12.08
CA GLU A 241 23.38 -12.93 11.50
C GLU A 241 23.37 -11.43 11.87
N THR A 242 22.21 -10.79 11.83
CA THR A 242 22.05 -9.37 12.18
C THR A 242 22.47 -9.09 13.61
N VAL A 243 22.05 -9.92 14.56
CA VAL A 243 22.40 -9.75 15.98
C VAL A 243 23.88 -10.03 16.21
N GLU A 244 24.47 -11.04 15.56
CA GLU A 244 25.89 -11.34 15.67
C GLU A 244 26.78 -10.21 15.12
N LEU A 245 26.51 -9.75 13.90
CA LEU A 245 27.23 -8.64 13.28
C LEU A 245 27.05 -7.34 14.05
N GLY A 246 25.84 -7.06 14.50
CA GLY A 246 25.52 -5.87 15.30
C GLY A 246 26.25 -5.84 16.66
N LYS A 247 26.43 -7.00 17.31
CA LYS A 247 27.26 -7.09 18.53
C LYS A 247 28.72 -6.77 18.26
N LYS A 248 29.23 -7.17 17.11
CA LYS A 248 30.64 -7.04 16.76
C LYS A 248 30.99 -5.63 16.24
N TYR A 249 30.16 -5.06 15.37
CA TYR A 249 30.51 -3.85 14.64
C TYR A 249 29.57 -2.67 14.92
N GLY A 250 28.44 -2.90 15.58
CA GLY A 250 27.35 -1.93 15.68
C GLY A 250 26.53 -1.84 14.38
N PHE A 251 25.86 -0.71 14.20
CA PHE A 251 25.03 -0.46 13.01
C PHE A 251 25.36 0.89 12.39
N ARG A 252 25.33 0.98 11.06
CA ARG A 252 25.51 2.23 10.33
C ARG A 252 24.30 3.14 10.39
N ASN A 253 23.09 2.58 10.67
CA ASN A 253 21.81 3.27 10.62
C ASN A 253 21.01 2.98 11.89
N ALA A 254 20.44 3.99 12.51
CA ALA A 254 19.59 3.84 13.68
C ALA A 254 18.22 3.24 13.35
N GLN A 255 17.75 3.41 12.12
CA GLN A 255 16.55 2.81 11.57
C GLN A 255 16.76 2.54 10.08
N THR A 256 16.23 1.42 9.55
CA THR A 256 16.47 1.01 8.16
C THR A 256 15.20 0.87 7.35
N THR A 257 14.09 0.44 7.94
CA THR A 257 12.86 0.09 7.23
C THR A 257 11.64 0.83 7.77
N VAL A 258 10.70 1.06 6.88
CA VAL A 258 9.34 1.56 7.16
C VAL A 258 8.36 0.89 6.20
N ILE A 259 7.07 0.85 6.53
CA ILE A 259 6.02 0.45 5.59
C ILE A 259 5.27 1.71 5.18
N ALA A 260 5.81 2.37 4.15
CA ALA A 260 5.20 3.56 3.59
C ALA A 260 3.92 3.21 2.81
N PRO A 261 2.94 4.14 2.70
CA PRO A 261 1.73 3.92 1.92
C PRO A 261 1.97 3.68 0.43
N THR A 262 3.08 4.18 -0.15
CA THR A 262 3.47 4.02 -1.56
C THR A 262 2.39 4.45 -2.58
N GLY A 263 1.61 5.51 -2.30
CA GLY A 263 0.54 5.97 -3.19
C GLY A 263 1.06 6.32 -4.59
N THR A 264 1.69 7.47 -4.75
CA THR A 264 2.22 7.94 -6.05
C THR A 264 3.35 7.07 -6.58
N ILE A 265 4.30 6.68 -5.74
CA ILE A 265 5.43 5.82 -6.14
C ILE A 265 4.95 4.41 -6.53
N GLY A 266 3.89 3.89 -5.92
CA GLY A 266 3.27 2.64 -6.32
C GLY A 266 2.72 2.68 -7.74
N LEU A 267 2.13 3.82 -8.15
CA LEU A 267 1.69 4.02 -9.54
C LEU A 267 2.87 4.04 -10.53
N VAL A 268 3.99 4.67 -10.17
CA VAL A 268 5.20 4.67 -11.00
C VAL A 268 5.81 3.28 -11.12
N MET A 269 5.77 2.48 -10.06
CA MET A 269 6.23 1.09 -10.05
C MET A 269 5.22 0.11 -10.68
N ASP A 270 4.09 0.61 -11.17
CA ASP A 270 3.03 -0.21 -11.77
C ASP A 270 2.47 -1.27 -10.79
N CYS A 271 2.32 -0.89 -9.52
CA CYS A 271 1.75 -1.75 -8.49
C CYS A 271 0.22 -1.78 -8.59
N ASP A 272 -0.37 -2.95 -8.39
CA ASP A 272 -1.83 -3.13 -8.34
C ASP A 272 -2.42 -2.70 -7.00
N THR A 273 -1.64 -2.88 -5.91
CA THR A 273 -2.00 -2.44 -4.56
C THR A 273 -0.86 -1.63 -3.93
N THR A 274 -1.17 -0.76 -2.98
CA THR A 274 -0.21 0.13 -2.32
C THR A 274 0.20 -0.41 -0.96
N GLY A 275 1.48 -0.26 -0.59
CA GLY A 275 2.01 -0.70 0.70
C GLY A 275 1.59 -2.13 1.05
N VAL A 276 1.05 -2.28 2.26
CA VAL A 276 0.50 -3.54 2.77
C VAL A 276 -1.02 -3.65 2.58
N GLU A 277 -1.66 -2.68 1.93
CA GLU A 277 -3.10 -2.62 1.82
C GLU A 277 -3.66 -3.63 0.80
N PRO A 278 -4.89 -4.11 0.98
CA PRO A 278 -5.63 -4.80 -0.07
C PRO A 278 -6.06 -3.80 -1.15
N ASP A 279 -6.53 -4.29 -2.30
CA ASP A 279 -7.17 -3.41 -3.27
C ASP A 279 -8.52 -2.91 -2.73
N PHE A 280 -8.74 -1.60 -2.74
CA PHE A 280 -10.00 -0.99 -2.29
C PHE A 280 -11.15 -1.23 -3.27
N ALA A 281 -10.84 -1.50 -4.55
CA ALA A 281 -11.82 -1.82 -5.57
C ALA A 281 -11.14 -2.60 -6.72
N LEU A 282 -11.69 -3.75 -7.07
CA LEU A 282 -11.16 -4.57 -8.17
C LEU A 282 -11.40 -3.92 -9.54
N VAL A 283 -12.44 -3.11 -9.68
CA VAL A 283 -12.73 -2.31 -10.87
C VAL A 283 -12.65 -0.84 -10.50
N LYS A 284 -11.86 -0.09 -11.24
CA LYS A 284 -11.59 1.34 -11.00
C LYS A 284 -11.92 2.15 -12.24
N PHE A 285 -12.22 3.43 -12.04
CA PHE A 285 -12.39 4.39 -13.13
C PHE A 285 -11.22 5.36 -13.12
N LYS A 286 -10.53 5.45 -14.25
CA LYS A 286 -9.43 6.40 -14.42
C LYS A 286 -9.89 7.56 -15.28
N LYS A 287 -9.79 8.78 -14.74
CA LYS A 287 -10.01 10.01 -15.52
C LYS A 287 -8.78 10.30 -16.37
N LEU A 288 -9.00 10.50 -17.65
CA LEU A 288 -7.95 10.84 -18.61
C LEU A 288 -7.64 12.33 -18.58
N ALA A 289 -6.38 12.71 -18.84
CA ALA A 289 -5.95 14.10 -18.91
C ALA A 289 -6.67 14.93 -19.98
N GLY A 290 -7.07 14.28 -21.10
CA GLY A 290 -7.87 14.89 -22.18
C GLY A 290 -9.38 14.84 -21.96
N GLY A 291 -9.85 14.42 -20.82
CA GLY A 291 -11.26 14.13 -20.53
C GLY A 291 -11.62 12.66 -20.81
N GLY A 292 -12.82 12.25 -20.35
CA GLY A 292 -13.25 10.86 -20.43
C GLY A 292 -12.80 10.01 -19.24
N TYR A 293 -13.40 8.83 -19.10
CA TYR A 293 -13.10 7.83 -18.08
C TYR A 293 -13.00 6.48 -18.75
N PHE A 294 -12.07 5.64 -18.26
CA PHE A 294 -12.10 4.24 -18.64
C PHE A 294 -12.05 3.34 -17.42
N LYS A 295 -12.69 2.18 -17.55
CA LYS A 295 -12.67 1.13 -16.53
C LYS A 295 -11.37 0.33 -16.65
N ILE A 296 -10.76 0.09 -15.50
CA ILE A 296 -9.65 -0.85 -15.38
C ILE A 296 -10.01 -1.88 -14.32
N ILE A 297 -9.71 -3.13 -14.57
CA ILE A 297 -9.73 -4.18 -13.56
C ILE A 297 -8.33 -4.33 -13.00
N ASN A 298 -8.24 -4.67 -11.70
CA ASN A 298 -6.96 -5.04 -11.10
C ASN A 298 -6.34 -6.18 -11.92
N ARG A 299 -5.10 -6.00 -12.36
CA ARG A 299 -4.41 -6.93 -13.29
C ARG A 299 -4.15 -8.31 -12.70
N MET A 300 -4.22 -8.42 -11.36
CA MET A 300 -4.08 -9.71 -10.69
C MET A 300 -5.37 -10.54 -10.69
N VAL A 301 -6.54 -9.96 -11.04
CA VAL A 301 -7.80 -10.70 -11.06
C VAL A 301 -7.76 -11.94 -11.99
N PRO A 302 -7.30 -11.85 -13.26
CA PRO A 302 -7.19 -13.03 -14.10
C PRO A 302 -6.28 -14.10 -13.48
N LYS A 303 -5.13 -13.70 -12.95
CA LYS A 303 -4.17 -14.62 -12.33
C LYS A 303 -4.73 -15.25 -11.05
N ALA A 304 -5.42 -14.48 -10.22
CA ALA A 304 -6.09 -14.96 -9.02
C ALA A 304 -7.14 -16.03 -9.37
N LEU A 305 -7.99 -15.76 -10.36
CA LEU A 305 -9.02 -16.69 -10.80
C LEU A 305 -8.40 -18.00 -11.35
N THR A 306 -7.32 -17.90 -12.12
CA THR A 306 -6.57 -19.08 -12.60
C THR A 306 -5.99 -19.88 -11.42
N SER A 307 -5.40 -19.21 -10.42
CA SER A 307 -4.86 -19.86 -9.22
C SER A 307 -5.96 -20.54 -8.37
N LEU A 308 -7.19 -20.02 -8.43
CA LEU A 308 -8.38 -20.59 -7.80
C LEU A 308 -9.02 -21.72 -8.62
N GLY A 309 -8.47 -22.07 -9.80
CA GLY A 309 -8.93 -23.19 -10.63
C GLY A 309 -10.04 -22.86 -11.63
N TYR A 310 -10.32 -21.58 -11.90
CA TYR A 310 -11.26 -21.18 -12.96
C TYR A 310 -10.65 -21.47 -14.34
N SER A 311 -11.49 -21.90 -15.28
CA SER A 311 -11.08 -22.09 -16.67
C SER A 311 -10.84 -20.75 -17.36
N ASP A 312 -10.02 -20.72 -18.41
CA ASP A 312 -9.75 -19.51 -19.22
C ASP A 312 -11.05 -18.86 -19.74
N GLN A 313 -12.03 -19.69 -20.09
CA GLN A 313 -13.35 -19.21 -20.53
C GLN A 313 -14.06 -18.44 -19.40
N HIS A 314 -14.12 -19.00 -18.20
CA HIS A 314 -14.72 -18.34 -17.04
C HIS A 314 -13.96 -17.07 -16.65
N VAL A 315 -12.64 -17.10 -16.66
CA VAL A 315 -11.80 -15.91 -16.40
C VAL A 315 -12.17 -14.79 -17.37
N LYS A 316 -12.23 -15.09 -18.66
CA LYS A 316 -12.62 -14.13 -19.70
C LYS A 316 -14.04 -13.57 -19.50
N GLU A 317 -14.99 -14.42 -19.17
CA GLU A 317 -16.38 -14.01 -18.91
C GLU A 317 -16.46 -13.07 -17.68
N ILE A 318 -15.76 -13.40 -16.59
CA ILE A 318 -15.71 -12.57 -15.37
C ILE A 318 -15.07 -11.22 -15.65
N VAL A 319 -13.94 -11.19 -16.37
CA VAL A 319 -13.26 -9.94 -16.74
C VAL A 319 -14.16 -9.08 -17.64
N ASN A 320 -14.77 -9.67 -18.66
CA ASN A 320 -15.69 -8.98 -19.54
C ASN A 320 -16.91 -8.42 -18.81
N TYR A 321 -17.45 -9.17 -17.84
CA TYR A 321 -18.54 -8.67 -17.00
C TYR A 321 -18.10 -7.46 -16.16
N ALA A 322 -16.89 -7.51 -15.61
CA ALA A 322 -16.37 -6.45 -14.72
C ALA A 322 -16.07 -5.14 -15.47
N VAL A 323 -15.40 -5.23 -16.62
CA VAL A 323 -14.97 -4.03 -17.37
C VAL A 323 -15.95 -3.60 -18.46
N GLY A 324 -16.81 -4.52 -18.93
CA GLY A 324 -17.65 -4.37 -20.10
C GLY A 324 -16.98 -4.90 -21.35
N LEU A 325 -17.78 -5.24 -22.34
CA LEU A 325 -17.30 -5.77 -23.63
C LEU A 325 -16.72 -4.70 -24.54
N GLY A 326 -17.09 -3.43 -24.32
CA GLY A 326 -16.70 -2.31 -25.21
C GLY A 326 -17.31 -2.41 -26.62
N THR A 327 -18.31 -3.28 -26.82
CA THR A 327 -19.01 -3.47 -28.07
C THR A 327 -20.47 -3.87 -27.82
N LEU A 328 -21.36 -3.53 -28.77
CA LEU A 328 -22.76 -3.96 -28.77
C LEU A 328 -22.95 -5.30 -29.53
N ALA A 329 -21.89 -5.81 -30.17
CA ALA A 329 -21.94 -7.10 -30.84
C ALA A 329 -22.22 -8.22 -29.84
N GLY A 330 -23.33 -8.92 -29.99
CA GLY A 330 -23.73 -10.02 -29.12
C GLY A 330 -24.26 -9.57 -27.74
N ALA A 331 -24.48 -8.28 -27.49
CA ALA A 331 -25.10 -7.80 -26.29
C ALA A 331 -26.55 -8.29 -26.15
N PRO A 332 -27.03 -8.61 -24.93
CA PRO A 332 -28.31 -9.33 -24.79
C PRO A 332 -29.56 -8.51 -25.14
N LYS A 333 -29.49 -7.19 -25.08
CA LYS A 333 -30.66 -6.31 -25.33
C LYS A 333 -30.34 -5.22 -26.37
N ILE A 334 -29.35 -4.39 -26.14
CA ILE A 334 -28.95 -3.32 -27.04
C ILE A 334 -27.81 -3.88 -27.91
N ASN A 335 -28.16 -4.48 -29.01
CA ASN A 335 -27.24 -5.08 -29.97
C ASN A 335 -27.48 -4.55 -31.40
N HIS A 336 -26.62 -4.91 -32.33
CA HIS A 336 -26.71 -4.44 -33.74
C HIS A 336 -28.07 -4.73 -34.33
N ASP A 337 -28.62 -5.93 -34.17
CA ASP A 337 -29.92 -6.31 -34.74
C ASP A 337 -31.06 -5.49 -34.11
N ALA A 338 -31.04 -5.29 -32.80
CA ALA A 338 -32.04 -4.48 -32.11
C ALA A 338 -31.98 -3.02 -32.55
N LEU A 339 -30.77 -2.48 -32.76
CA LEU A 339 -30.58 -1.11 -33.26
C LEU A 339 -31.01 -0.99 -34.71
N GLN A 340 -30.69 -1.93 -35.60
CA GLN A 340 -31.18 -1.95 -37.00
C GLN A 340 -32.70 -1.96 -37.06
N ASN A 341 -33.35 -2.73 -36.19
CA ASN A 341 -34.82 -2.77 -36.09
C ASN A 341 -35.42 -1.42 -35.60
N LYS A 342 -34.61 -0.54 -35.01
CA LYS A 342 -34.98 0.82 -34.60
C LYS A 342 -34.58 1.89 -35.65
N GLY A 343 -34.05 1.47 -36.83
CA GLY A 343 -33.70 2.35 -37.92
C GLY A 343 -32.20 2.78 -37.93
N PHE A 344 -31.37 2.24 -37.07
CA PHE A 344 -29.93 2.50 -37.18
C PHE A 344 -29.31 1.81 -38.39
N ASP A 345 -28.66 2.57 -39.22
CA ASP A 345 -27.85 2.05 -40.31
C ASP A 345 -26.45 1.58 -39.82
N LEU A 346 -25.69 0.96 -40.71
CA LEU A 346 -24.36 0.45 -40.38
C LEU A 346 -23.38 1.56 -40.02
N ASP A 347 -23.56 2.77 -40.55
CA ASP A 347 -22.71 3.91 -40.28
C ASP A 347 -22.97 4.48 -38.85
N ALA A 348 -24.25 4.59 -38.51
CA ALA A 348 -24.63 4.99 -37.13
C ALA A 348 -24.14 3.96 -36.11
N ILE A 349 -24.28 2.66 -36.37
CA ILE A 349 -23.75 1.61 -35.48
C ILE A 349 -22.24 1.69 -35.41
N SER A 350 -21.52 1.94 -36.47
CA SER A 350 -20.07 2.11 -36.48
C SER A 350 -19.61 3.30 -35.65
N ARG A 351 -20.33 4.41 -35.69
CA ARG A 351 -20.05 5.58 -34.81
C ARG A 351 -20.26 5.27 -33.32
N LEU A 352 -21.32 4.52 -33.00
CA LEU A 352 -21.54 4.05 -31.63
C LEU A 352 -20.39 3.17 -31.15
N GLU A 353 -20.04 2.13 -31.94
CA GLU A 353 -18.94 1.20 -31.62
C GLU A 353 -17.62 1.92 -31.42
N ALA A 354 -17.32 2.92 -32.23
CA ALA A 354 -16.09 3.72 -32.08
C ALA A 354 -16.06 4.56 -30.80
N SER A 355 -17.21 4.92 -30.25
CA SER A 355 -17.33 5.74 -29.05
C SER A 355 -17.45 4.94 -27.76
N LEU A 356 -17.79 3.64 -27.82
CA LEU A 356 -18.02 2.79 -26.66
C LEU A 356 -16.78 2.57 -25.76
N PRO A 357 -15.55 2.38 -26.31
CA PRO A 357 -14.37 2.15 -25.48
C PRO A 357 -14.08 3.28 -24.48
N ASP A 358 -14.46 4.51 -24.82
CA ASP A 358 -14.22 5.70 -24.02
C ASP A 358 -15.43 6.09 -23.16
N ALA A 359 -16.53 5.34 -23.23
CA ALA A 359 -17.76 5.67 -22.55
C ALA A 359 -17.82 5.10 -21.12
N PHE A 360 -18.06 5.98 -20.15
CA PHE A 360 -18.34 5.54 -18.77
C PHE A 360 -19.68 4.80 -18.62
N ASP A 361 -20.67 5.24 -19.35
CA ASP A 361 -22.04 4.70 -19.37
C ASP A 361 -22.51 4.65 -20.81
N ILE A 362 -23.19 3.57 -21.19
CA ILE A 362 -23.71 3.39 -22.55
C ILE A 362 -24.59 4.57 -23.03
N ARG A 363 -25.31 5.21 -22.13
CA ARG A 363 -26.14 6.38 -22.44
C ARG A 363 -25.33 7.54 -23.01
N PHE A 364 -24.04 7.64 -22.67
CA PHE A 364 -23.17 8.72 -23.14
C PHE A 364 -22.77 8.59 -24.62
N VAL A 365 -22.95 7.44 -25.22
CA VAL A 365 -22.71 7.28 -26.67
C VAL A 365 -23.98 7.47 -27.48
N PHE A 366 -25.17 7.32 -26.88
CA PHE A 366 -26.44 7.55 -27.52
C PHE A 366 -26.87 9.02 -27.41
N ASN A 367 -26.27 9.87 -28.22
CA ASN A 367 -26.49 11.32 -28.23
C ASN A 367 -26.32 11.90 -29.63
N ARG A 368 -26.75 13.15 -29.83
CA ARG A 368 -26.69 13.85 -31.12
C ARG A 368 -25.26 14.12 -31.62
N TRP A 369 -24.27 14.20 -30.75
CA TRP A 369 -22.89 14.46 -31.15
C TRP A 369 -22.23 13.20 -31.73
N THR A 370 -22.59 12.02 -31.23
CA THR A 370 -22.12 10.73 -31.75
C THR A 370 -22.87 10.33 -33.02
N LEU A 371 -24.20 10.48 -33.03
CA LEU A 371 -25.07 9.99 -34.10
C LEU A 371 -25.31 11.02 -35.21
N GLY A 372 -25.13 12.30 -34.93
CA GLY A 372 -25.52 13.39 -35.80
C GLY A 372 -26.96 13.85 -35.54
N GLU A 373 -27.19 15.15 -35.53
CA GLU A 373 -28.49 15.75 -35.22
C GLU A 373 -29.55 15.41 -36.29
N GLU A 374 -29.17 15.45 -37.59
CA GLU A 374 -30.01 15.05 -38.71
C GLU A 374 -30.52 13.61 -38.61
N PHE A 375 -29.62 12.67 -38.29
CA PHE A 375 -29.97 11.26 -38.05
C PHE A 375 -30.96 11.11 -36.87
N CYS A 376 -30.74 11.81 -35.79
CA CYS A 376 -31.62 11.75 -34.63
C CYS A 376 -33.03 12.28 -34.95
N ILE A 377 -33.15 13.33 -35.76
CA ILE A 377 -34.44 13.98 -36.10
C ILE A 377 -35.14 13.18 -37.20
N GLU A 378 -34.46 12.95 -38.31
CA GLU A 378 -35.08 12.43 -39.50
C GLU A 378 -35.30 10.90 -39.47
N VAL A 379 -34.36 10.15 -38.89
CA VAL A 379 -34.42 8.70 -38.83
C VAL A 379 -35.04 8.19 -37.55
N LEU A 380 -34.59 8.73 -36.38
CA LEU A 380 -35.07 8.25 -35.07
C LEU A 380 -36.35 8.99 -34.61
N GLY A 381 -36.77 10.03 -35.33
CA GLY A 381 -37.99 10.77 -35.05
C GLY A 381 -37.97 11.55 -33.72
N ILE A 382 -36.78 11.93 -33.25
CA ILE A 382 -36.63 12.64 -31.99
C ILE A 382 -36.82 14.13 -32.23
N PRO A 383 -37.79 14.81 -31.60
CA PRO A 383 -37.97 16.25 -31.76
C PRO A 383 -36.70 17.02 -31.31
N GLU A 384 -36.31 18.03 -32.07
CA GLU A 384 -35.15 18.88 -31.80
C GLU A 384 -35.17 19.45 -30.36
N ALA A 385 -36.36 19.87 -29.91
CA ALA A 385 -36.54 20.37 -28.54
C ALA A 385 -36.13 19.33 -27.48
N LYS A 386 -36.40 18.06 -27.72
CA LYS A 386 -36.02 16.96 -26.82
C LYS A 386 -34.53 16.68 -26.80
N LEU A 387 -33.85 16.76 -27.96
CA LEU A 387 -32.40 16.60 -28.06
C LEU A 387 -31.61 17.66 -27.27
N ASN A 388 -32.26 18.80 -26.96
CA ASN A 388 -31.68 19.89 -26.22
C ASN A 388 -31.98 19.85 -24.71
N GLU A 389 -32.80 18.92 -24.23
CA GLU A 389 -33.06 18.73 -22.79
C GLU A 389 -31.83 18.12 -22.10
N PRO A 390 -31.35 18.66 -20.97
CA PRO A 390 -30.15 18.15 -20.27
C PRO A 390 -30.27 16.71 -19.79
N ASP A 391 -31.47 16.29 -19.41
CA ASP A 391 -31.74 14.96 -18.86
C ASP A 391 -32.39 13.99 -19.86
N PHE A 392 -32.29 14.31 -21.17
CA PHE A 392 -32.87 13.46 -22.20
C PHE A 392 -32.11 12.13 -22.33
N ASP A 393 -32.80 11.01 -22.13
CA ASP A 393 -32.29 9.65 -22.31
C ASP A 393 -32.80 9.04 -23.61
N MET A 394 -31.90 8.99 -24.60
CA MET A 394 -32.24 8.45 -25.94
C MET A 394 -32.59 6.96 -25.90
N LEU A 395 -31.94 6.17 -25.04
CA LEU A 395 -32.25 4.74 -24.94
C LEU A 395 -33.68 4.51 -24.43
N THR A 396 -34.06 5.25 -23.40
CA THR A 396 -35.45 5.23 -22.91
C THR A 396 -36.44 5.67 -23.98
N TRP A 397 -36.12 6.72 -24.76
CA TRP A 397 -36.96 7.17 -25.89
C TRP A 397 -37.15 6.09 -26.94
N LEU A 398 -36.09 5.34 -27.24
CA LEU A 398 -36.10 4.23 -28.20
C LEU A 398 -36.77 2.96 -27.64
N GLY A 399 -37.14 2.94 -26.36
CA GLY A 399 -37.80 1.83 -25.69
C GLY A 399 -36.87 0.67 -25.32
N PHE A 400 -35.65 1.04 -24.94
CA PHE A 400 -34.70 0.10 -24.38
C PHE A 400 -34.72 0.10 -22.84
#